data_7618b0be06cea7787b43c0d8824e7b31
#
_entry.id   7618b0be06cea7787b43c0d8824e7b31
#
_cell.length_a   1.000
_cell.length_b   1.000
_cell.length_c   1.000
_cell.angle_alpha   90.00
_cell.angle_beta   90.00
_cell.angle_gamma   90.00
#
_symmetry.space_group_name_H-M   'P 1'
#
loop_
_entity.id
_entity.type
_entity.pdbx_description
1 polymer ?
#
loop_
_entity_poly.entity_id
_entity_poly.type
_entity_poly.pdbx_seq_one_letter_code
_entity_poly.pdbx_strand_id
1 'polypeptide(L)'
;MQHFCLRFSVLTLVLLAGRYALAHCEVPCGIYDDQRRFEDMLEDQETIAKGINQIRELAGKADPQSVNQTVRWINTKESHATNIQQTIAQYFMTQRIKSDKADYAKQLATAHAVMVAAMKCKQSTDPATAETLKSAILDFYRAYEGKEPQLGHHATSGPSQLNLAITGMS
;
A
#
# COMPACT_ATOMS: atom_id res chain seq x y z
N MET A 1 38.76 -17.52 -46.56
CA MET A 1 37.32 -17.18 -46.73
C MET A 1 36.41 -18.13 -45.93
N GLN A 2 36.63 -19.42 -45.90
CA GLN A 2 35.77 -20.39 -45.15
C GLN A 2 35.61 -20.09 -43.65
N HIS A 3 36.71 -19.76 -42.97
CA HIS A 3 36.63 -19.44 -41.50
C HIS A 3 35.93 -18.14 -41.19
N PHE A 4 35.92 -17.20 -42.11
CA PHE A 4 35.22 -15.92 -41.96
C PHE A 4 33.69 -16.10 -42.06
N CYS A 5 33.23 -16.88 -43.04
CA CYS A 5 31.83 -17.23 -43.23
C CYS A 5 31.28 -18.03 -42.03
N LEU A 6 32.06 -18.97 -41.50
CA LEU A 6 31.64 -19.81 -40.35
C LEU A 6 31.46 -18.92 -39.07
N ARG A 7 32.40 -18.01 -38.83
CA ARG A 7 32.32 -17.05 -37.69
C ARG A 7 31.12 -16.13 -37.78
N PHE A 8 30.85 -15.66 -39.00
CA PHE A 8 29.69 -14.79 -39.25
C PHE A 8 28.37 -15.56 -39.05
N SER A 9 28.27 -16.78 -39.52
CA SER A 9 27.07 -17.62 -39.32
C SER A 9 26.83 -17.97 -37.87
N VAL A 10 27.86 -18.24 -37.06
CA VAL A 10 27.72 -18.50 -35.63
C VAL A 10 27.26 -17.24 -34.88
N LEU A 11 27.82 -16.08 -35.22
CA LEU A 11 27.42 -14.81 -34.60
C LEU A 11 25.96 -14.47 -34.92
N THR A 12 25.51 -14.71 -36.15
CA THR A 12 24.12 -14.46 -36.56
C THR A 12 23.17 -15.43 -35.87
N LEU A 13 23.55 -16.68 -35.68
CA LEU A 13 22.73 -17.68 -34.97
C LEU A 13 22.58 -17.35 -33.48
N VAL A 14 23.63 -16.82 -32.83
CA VAL A 14 23.59 -16.37 -31.43
C VAL A 14 22.69 -15.13 -31.26
N LEU A 15 22.69 -14.22 -32.22
CA LEU A 15 21.83 -13.05 -32.21
C LEU A 15 20.35 -13.38 -32.48
N LEU A 16 20.07 -14.44 -33.25
CA LEU A 16 18.71 -14.92 -33.50
C LEU A 16 18.14 -15.80 -32.38
N ALA A 17 18.98 -16.32 -31.49
CA ALA A 17 18.58 -16.98 -30.27
C ALA A 17 18.16 -15.97 -29.18
N GLY A 18 17.48 -14.89 -29.58
CA GLY A 18 16.83 -13.96 -28.67
C GLY A 18 15.89 -14.72 -27.76
N ARG A 19 16.31 -14.98 -26.51
CA ARG A 19 15.43 -15.50 -25.48
C ARG A 19 14.30 -14.51 -25.38
N TYR A 20 13.07 -14.96 -25.56
CA TYR A 20 11.91 -14.20 -25.13
C TYR A 20 12.10 -13.94 -23.63
N ALA A 21 12.60 -12.77 -23.28
CA ALA A 21 12.56 -12.28 -21.92
C ALA A 21 11.08 -12.06 -21.62
N LEU A 22 10.43 -13.04 -21.02
CA LEU A 22 9.12 -12.82 -20.40
C LEU A 22 9.37 -11.77 -19.34
N ALA A 23 8.91 -10.55 -19.61
CA ALA A 23 8.92 -9.49 -18.63
C ALA A 23 8.10 -9.99 -17.44
N HIS A 24 8.77 -10.15 -16.30
CA HIS A 24 8.09 -10.53 -15.08
C HIS A 24 7.16 -9.39 -14.66
N CYS A 25 5.95 -9.76 -14.20
CA CYS A 25 5.09 -8.86 -13.46
C CYS A 25 5.85 -8.25 -12.29
N GLU A 26 5.32 -7.18 -11.72
CA GLU A 26 5.88 -6.57 -10.51
C GLU A 26 6.01 -7.62 -9.40
N VAL A 27 7.23 -7.79 -8.90
CA VAL A 27 7.55 -8.76 -7.83
C VAL A 27 7.22 -8.13 -6.46
N PRO A 28 6.62 -8.87 -5.53
CA PRO A 28 6.24 -10.28 -5.56
C PRO A 28 4.89 -10.51 -6.27
N CYS A 29 4.90 -11.31 -7.33
CA CYS A 29 3.74 -11.62 -8.16
C CYS A 29 2.84 -12.68 -7.50
N GLY A 30 2.25 -12.37 -6.35
CA GLY A 30 1.38 -13.30 -5.61
C GLY A 30 2.09 -14.51 -4.99
N ILE A 31 3.43 -14.54 -5.00
CA ILE A 31 4.23 -15.65 -4.43
C ILE A 31 4.08 -15.72 -2.90
N TYR A 32 3.85 -14.56 -2.26
CA TYR A 32 3.73 -14.42 -0.80
C TYR A 32 2.31 -14.09 -0.34
N ASP A 33 1.30 -14.41 -1.16
CA ASP A 33 -0.08 -14.03 -0.94
C ASP A 33 -0.35 -12.51 -1.06
N ASP A 34 -1.56 -12.15 -1.49
CA ASP A 34 -1.98 -10.75 -1.61
C ASP A 34 -2.29 -10.12 -0.23
N GLN A 35 -2.47 -10.97 0.78
CA GLN A 35 -2.66 -10.60 2.19
C GLN A 35 -1.63 -9.56 2.66
N ARG A 36 -0.34 -9.78 2.36
CA ARG A 36 0.75 -8.87 2.75
C ARG A 36 0.56 -7.46 2.18
N ARG A 37 0.02 -7.33 0.96
CA ARG A 37 -0.24 -6.01 0.35
C ARG A 37 -1.32 -5.22 1.09
N PHE A 38 -2.32 -5.91 1.61
CA PHE A 38 -3.35 -5.28 2.44
C PHE A 38 -2.80 -4.86 3.81
N GLU A 39 -1.94 -5.68 4.41
CA GLU A 39 -1.24 -5.35 5.66
C GLU A 39 -0.36 -4.13 5.50
N ASP A 40 0.45 -4.06 4.44
CA ASP A 40 1.30 -2.91 4.12
C ASP A 40 0.46 -1.63 3.91
N MET A 41 -0.68 -1.69 3.21
CA MET A 41 -1.56 -0.54 3.03
C MET A 41 -2.21 -0.07 4.34
N LEU A 42 -2.50 -0.97 5.28
CA LEU A 42 -3.04 -0.60 6.60
C LEU A 42 -1.97 0.02 7.49
N GLU A 43 -0.71 -0.46 7.43
CA GLU A 43 0.42 0.17 8.10
C GLU A 43 0.68 1.59 7.56
N ASP A 44 0.62 1.76 6.23
CA ASP A 44 0.67 3.08 5.59
C ASP A 44 -0.46 3.98 6.09
N GLN A 45 -1.70 3.46 6.21
CA GLN A 45 -2.85 4.21 6.70
C GLN A 45 -2.69 4.64 8.17
N GLU A 46 -2.18 3.76 9.05
CA GLU A 46 -1.89 4.10 10.44
C GLU A 46 -0.83 5.22 10.55
N THR A 47 0.19 5.16 9.69
CA THR A 47 1.22 6.20 9.60
C THR A 47 0.64 7.53 9.12
N ILE A 48 -0.29 7.50 8.16
CA ILE A 48 -1.03 8.69 7.70
C ILE A 48 -1.86 9.28 8.84
N ALA A 49 -2.59 8.46 9.59
CA ALA A 49 -3.39 8.90 10.73
C ALA A 49 -2.52 9.57 11.80
N LYS A 50 -1.38 8.97 12.13
CA LYS A 50 -0.39 9.54 13.04
C LYS A 50 0.15 10.88 12.50
N GLY A 51 0.47 10.96 11.21
CA GLY A 51 0.96 12.19 10.58
C GLY A 51 -0.07 13.31 10.66
N ILE A 52 -1.33 13.03 10.39
CA ILE A 52 -2.44 13.99 10.52
C ILE A 52 -2.52 14.54 11.96
N ASN A 53 -2.49 13.67 12.96
CA ASN A 53 -2.56 14.07 14.36
C ASN A 53 -1.35 14.93 14.76
N GLN A 54 -0.13 14.56 14.36
CA GLN A 54 1.09 15.30 14.65
C GLN A 54 1.09 16.70 14.00
N ILE A 55 0.61 16.82 12.75
CA ILE A 55 0.46 18.11 12.07
C ILE A 55 -0.51 19.01 12.86
N ARG A 56 -1.61 18.46 13.36
CA ARG A 56 -2.60 19.21 14.16
C ARG A 56 -2.05 19.65 15.51
N GLU A 57 -1.31 18.81 16.21
CA GLU A 57 -0.64 19.12 17.49
C GLU A 57 0.44 20.22 17.35
N LEU A 58 1.08 20.28 16.18
CA LEU A 58 2.11 21.27 15.86
C LEU A 58 1.52 22.56 15.26
N ALA A 59 0.24 22.58 14.93
CA ALA A 59 -0.41 23.74 14.31
C ALA A 59 -0.30 24.99 15.20
N GLY A 60 0.14 26.10 14.59
CA GLY A 60 0.33 27.38 15.28
C GLY A 60 1.65 27.51 16.04
N LYS A 61 2.48 26.48 16.12
CA LYS A 61 3.84 26.57 16.69
C LYS A 61 4.81 27.08 15.63
N ALA A 62 5.49 28.18 15.92
CA ALA A 62 6.37 28.87 14.97
C ALA A 62 7.88 28.73 15.28
N ASP A 63 8.22 27.99 16.35
CA ASP A 63 9.65 27.71 16.63
C ASP A 63 10.27 26.80 15.55
N PRO A 64 11.59 26.93 15.28
CA PRO A 64 12.23 26.20 14.18
C PRO A 64 12.07 24.68 14.26
N GLN A 65 12.04 24.10 15.47
CA GLN A 65 11.91 22.67 15.66
C GLN A 65 10.48 22.21 15.29
N SER A 66 9.47 22.90 15.75
CA SER A 66 8.06 22.58 15.42
C SER A 66 7.78 22.71 13.92
N VAL A 67 8.30 23.75 13.28
CA VAL A 67 8.21 23.93 11.81
C VAL A 67 8.89 22.76 11.08
N ASN A 68 10.11 22.40 11.49
CA ASN A 68 10.82 21.26 10.90
C ASN A 68 10.03 19.95 11.05
N GLN A 69 9.47 19.66 12.23
CA GLN A 69 8.66 18.46 12.45
C GLN A 69 7.37 18.47 11.62
N THR A 70 6.70 19.61 11.51
CA THR A 70 5.51 19.75 10.66
C THR A 70 5.79 19.38 9.21
N VAL A 71 6.87 19.90 8.64
CA VAL A 71 7.28 19.58 7.25
C VAL A 71 7.56 18.07 7.10
N ARG A 72 8.25 17.45 8.07
CA ARG A 72 8.51 16.02 8.05
C ARG A 72 7.24 15.18 8.06
N TRP A 73 6.27 15.52 8.93
CA TRP A 73 5.00 14.80 9.01
C TRP A 73 4.13 15.00 7.77
N ILE A 74 4.16 16.18 7.14
CA ILE A 74 3.51 16.41 5.86
C ILE A 74 4.10 15.45 4.80
N ASN A 75 5.42 15.44 4.65
CA ASN A 75 6.10 14.58 3.68
C ASN A 75 5.83 13.07 3.94
N THR A 76 5.83 12.66 5.21
CA THR A 76 5.50 11.28 5.60
C THR A 76 4.07 10.94 5.16
N LYS A 77 3.09 11.76 5.51
CA LYS A 77 1.68 11.58 5.11
C LYS A 77 1.53 11.48 3.59
N GLU A 78 2.16 12.37 2.84
CA GLU A 78 2.13 12.38 1.37
C GLU A 78 2.74 11.10 0.77
N SER A 79 3.89 10.67 1.29
CA SER A 79 4.61 9.48 0.82
C SER A 79 3.79 8.21 1.04
N HIS A 80 3.28 8.00 2.25
CA HIS A 80 2.48 6.81 2.58
C HIS A 80 1.16 6.74 1.77
N ALA A 81 0.49 7.89 1.58
CA ALA A 81 -0.69 7.93 0.72
C ALA A 81 -0.34 7.63 -0.76
N THR A 82 0.84 8.04 -1.23
CA THR A 82 1.35 7.70 -2.56
C THR A 82 1.63 6.20 -2.68
N ASN A 83 2.23 5.57 -1.67
CA ASN A 83 2.50 4.12 -1.67
C ASN A 83 1.21 3.31 -1.83
N ILE A 84 0.15 3.68 -1.08
CA ILE A 84 -1.16 3.04 -1.22
C ILE A 84 -1.68 3.17 -2.65
N GLN A 85 -1.65 4.38 -3.24
CA GLN A 85 -2.10 4.61 -4.62
C GLN A 85 -1.30 3.78 -5.63
N GLN A 86 0.02 3.70 -5.47
CA GLN A 86 0.88 2.89 -6.32
C GLN A 86 0.58 1.39 -6.19
N THR A 87 0.41 0.89 -4.97
CA THR A 87 0.04 -0.51 -4.71
C THR A 87 -1.27 -0.86 -5.41
N ILE A 88 -2.31 -0.01 -5.29
CA ILE A 88 -3.57 -0.23 -6.00
C ILE A 88 -3.37 -0.19 -7.52
N ALA A 89 -2.71 0.84 -8.05
CA ALA A 89 -2.59 1.02 -9.50
C ALA A 89 -1.70 -0.04 -10.15
N GLN A 90 -0.50 -0.24 -9.63
CA GLN A 90 0.52 -1.08 -10.27
C GLN A 90 0.31 -2.55 -9.96
N TYR A 91 0.01 -2.90 -8.71
CA TYR A 91 -0.15 -4.28 -8.32
C TYR A 91 -1.57 -4.79 -8.57
N PHE A 92 -2.60 -4.21 -7.94
CA PHE A 92 -3.95 -4.76 -8.04
C PHE A 92 -4.60 -4.50 -9.39
N MET A 93 -4.70 -3.25 -9.84
CA MET A 93 -5.43 -2.92 -11.06
C MET A 93 -4.74 -3.43 -12.32
N THR A 94 -3.39 -3.41 -12.37
CA THR A 94 -2.65 -3.80 -13.55
C THR A 94 -2.53 -5.32 -13.70
N GLN A 95 -2.33 -6.07 -12.62
CA GLN A 95 -2.00 -7.49 -12.76
C GLN A 95 -2.89 -8.46 -11.96
N ARG A 96 -3.66 -8.02 -10.96
CA ARG A 96 -4.44 -8.92 -10.10
C ARG A 96 -5.93 -8.93 -10.39
N ILE A 97 -6.54 -7.77 -10.65
CA ILE A 97 -7.97 -7.65 -10.99
C ILE A 97 -8.15 -8.10 -12.44
N LYS A 98 -8.92 -9.15 -12.66
CA LYS A 98 -9.10 -9.79 -13.97
C LYS A 98 -10.49 -9.54 -14.52
N SER A 99 -10.59 -9.11 -15.79
CA SER A 99 -11.85 -8.75 -16.45
C SER A 99 -12.81 -9.92 -16.70
N ASP A 100 -12.34 -11.15 -16.62
CA ASP A 100 -13.12 -12.37 -16.78
C ASP A 100 -13.80 -12.84 -15.47
N LYS A 101 -13.55 -12.16 -14.33
CA LYS A 101 -14.16 -12.51 -13.05
C LYS A 101 -15.51 -11.82 -12.85
N ALA A 102 -16.46 -12.53 -12.22
CA ALA A 102 -17.79 -12.02 -11.92
C ALA A 102 -17.77 -10.73 -11.06
N ASP A 103 -16.80 -10.64 -10.16
CA ASP A 103 -16.65 -9.50 -9.22
C ASP A 103 -15.80 -8.36 -9.79
N TYR A 104 -15.42 -8.39 -11.08
CA TYR A 104 -14.53 -7.42 -11.69
C TYR A 104 -14.94 -5.96 -11.44
N ALA A 105 -16.19 -5.62 -11.72
CA ALA A 105 -16.70 -4.25 -11.56
C ALA A 105 -16.67 -3.81 -10.08
N LYS A 106 -17.00 -4.71 -9.14
CA LYS A 106 -16.95 -4.45 -7.71
C LYS A 106 -15.52 -4.24 -7.22
N GLN A 107 -14.59 -5.08 -7.66
CA GLN A 107 -13.17 -4.95 -7.32
C GLN A 107 -12.59 -3.63 -7.84
N LEU A 108 -12.90 -3.23 -9.09
CA LEU A 108 -12.47 -1.93 -9.63
C LEU A 108 -13.05 -0.74 -8.86
N ALA A 109 -14.34 -0.78 -8.54
CA ALA A 109 -14.99 0.31 -7.81
C ALA A 109 -14.39 0.50 -6.41
N THR A 110 -14.15 -0.59 -5.68
CA THR A 110 -13.56 -0.53 -4.34
C THR A 110 -12.07 -0.17 -4.39
N ALA A 111 -11.30 -0.66 -5.35
CA ALA A 111 -9.91 -0.24 -5.57
C ALA A 111 -9.82 1.27 -5.87
N HIS A 112 -10.69 1.79 -6.75
CA HIS A 112 -10.77 3.22 -7.02
C HIS A 112 -11.12 4.03 -5.77
N ALA A 113 -12.05 3.54 -4.93
CA ALA A 113 -12.41 4.19 -3.67
C ALA A 113 -11.20 4.35 -2.73
N VAL A 114 -10.32 3.33 -2.65
CA VAL A 114 -9.05 3.43 -1.90
C VAL A 114 -8.17 4.55 -2.45
N MET A 115 -7.98 4.63 -3.77
CA MET A 115 -7.16 5.68 -4.39
C MET A 115 -7.68 7.08 -4.10
N VAL A 116 -9.02 7.27 -4.16
CA VAL A 116 -9.67 8.55 -3.86
C VAL A 116 -9.53 8.89 -2.37
N ALA A 117 -9.72 7.93 -1.47
CA ALA A 117 -9.54 8.14 -0.04
C ALA A 117 -8.10 8.52 0.31
N ALA A 118 -7.10 7.85 -0.28
CA ALA A 118 -5.70 8.21 -0.12
C ALA A 118 -5.39 9.62 -0.62
N MET A 119 -5.97 10.03 -1.77
CA MET A 119 -5.87 11.40 -2.25
C MET A 119 -6.45 12.41 -1.25
N LYS A 120 -7.60 12.12 -0.64
CA LYS A 120 -8.22 13.00 0.37
C LYS A 120 -7.33 13.14 1.61
N CYS A 121 -6.65 12.08 2.03
CA CYS A 121 -5.66 12.16 3.12
C CYS A 121 -4.49 13.10 2.79
N LYS A 122 -4.07 13.19 1.53
CA LYS A 122 -3.06 14.19 1.12
C LYS A 122 -3.59 15.62 1.28
N GLN A 123 -4.82 15.86 0.92
CA GLN A 123 -5.44 17.18 0.83
C GLN A 123 -5.98 17.71 2.16
N SER A 124 -6.03 16.91 3.22
CA SER A 124 -6.68 17.24 4.47
C SER A 124 -5.83 16.91 5.69
N THR A 125 -6.11 17.60 6.79
CA THR A 125 -5.64 17.27 8.14
C THR A 125 -6.79 16.81 9.04
N ASP A 126 -7.97 16.53 8.48
CA ASP A 126 -9.10 15.95 9.22
C ASP A 126 -8.86 14.45 9.47
N PRO A 127 -8.82 14.00 10.74
CA PRO A 127 -8.66 12.58 11.09
C PRO A 127 -9.70 11.65 10.45
N ALA A 128 -10.91 12.14 10.17
CA ALA A 128 -11.96 11.37 9.51
C ALA A 128 -11.54 10.88 8.12
N THR A 129 -10.60 11.56 7.45
CA THR A 129 -10.08 11.11 6.15
C THR A 129 -9.25 9.83 6.27
N ALA A 130 -8.48 9.67 7.34
CA ALA A 130 -7.71 8.45 7.60
C ALA A 130 -8.63 7.26 7.94
N GLU A 131 -9.71 7.49 8.69
CA GLU A 131 -10.71 6.46 8.98
C GLU A 131 -11.48 6.04 7.72
N THR A 132 -11.80 6.99 6.85
CA THR A 132 -12.40 6.71 5.55
C THR A 132 -11.46 5.86 4.68
N LEU A 133 -10.16 6.14 4.70
CA LEU A 133 -9.16 5.35 3.99
C LEU A 133 -9.09 3.91 4.54
N LYS A 134 -9.06 3.75 5.86
CA LYS A 134 -9.09 2.43 6.50
C LYS A 134 -10.31 1.61 6.05
N SER A 135 -11.49 2.22 6.13
CA SER A 135 -12.74 1.57 5.70
C SER A 135 -12.67 1.16 4.22
N ALA A 136 -12.17 2.04 3.34
CA ALA A 136 -12.03 1.75 1.93
C ALA A 136 -11.08 0.57 1.65
N ILE A 137 -9.95 0.48 2.37
CA ILE A 137 -9.00 -0.65 2.26
C ILE A 137 -9.68 -1.96 2.68
N LEU A 138 -10.43 -1.96 3.78
CA LEU A 138 -11.13 -3.15 4.27
C LEU A 138 -12.27 -3.56 3.33
N ASP A 139 -12.99 -2.62 2.73
CA ASP A 139 -14.03 -2.89 1.74
C ASP A 139 -13.43 -3.46 0.45
N PHE A 140 -12.27 -2.95 0.04
CA PHE A 140 -11.55 -3.53 -1.09
C PHE A 140 -11.08 -4.95 -0.78
N TYR A 141 -10.57 -5.21 0.43
CA TYR A 141 -10.21 -6.57 0.87
C TYR A 141 -11.40 -7.54 0.72
N ARG A 142 -12.57 -7.16 1.24
CA ARG A 142 -13.80 -7.99 1.15
C ARG A 142 -14.22 -8.24 -0.29
N ALA A 143 -14.13 -7.23 -1.13
CA ALA A 143 -14.48 -7.35 -2.55
C ALA A 143 -13.49 -8.23 -3.33
N TYR A 144 -12.21 -8.20 -2.94
CA TYR A 144 -11.14 -8.91 -3.61
C TYR A 144 -11.01 -10.36 -3.13
N GLU A 145 -10.97 -10.58 -1.81
CA GLU A 145 -10.78 -11.90 -1.19
C GLU A 145 -12.07 -12.68 -0.99
N GLY A 146 -13.24 -12.02 -1.02
CA GLY A 146 -14.54 -12.65 -0.75
C GLY A 146 -14.73 -13.10 0.70
N LYS A 147 -13.93 -12.62 1.64
CA LYS A 147 -13.96 -12.99 3.07
C LYS A 147 -13.70 -11.78 3.96
N GLU A 148 -14.01 -11.90 5.25
CA GLU A 148 -13.65 -10.89 6.24
C GLU A 148 -12.14 -10.84 6.49
N PRO A 149 -11.56 -9.65 6.71
CA PRO A 149 -10.15 -9.48 6.97
C PRO A 149 -9.71 -10.23 8.25
N GLN A 150 -8.78 -11.16 8.10
CA GLN A 150 -8.05 -11.78 9.20
C GLN A 150 -6.63 -11.21 9.18
N LEU A 151 -6.52 -9.93 9.55
CA LEU A 151 -5.26 -9.21 9.54
C LEU A 151 -4.51 -9.53 10.83
N GLY A 152 -3.27 -10.00 10.69
CA GLY A 152 -2.39 -10.31 11.82
C GLY A 152 -2.19 -9.09 12.74
N HIS A 153 -1.69 -9.29 13.92
CA HIS A 153 -1.66 -8.46 15.13
C HIS A 153 -1.26 -6.97 15.05
N HIS A 154 -1.29 -6.31 13.90
CA HIS A 154 -1.04 -4.87 13.80
C HIS A 154 -2.31 -4.00 13.99
N ALA A 155 -3.49 -4.60 14.15
CA ALA A 155 -4.76 -3.86 14.18
C ALA A 155 -5.34 -3.61 15.58
N THR A 156 -4.66 -3.96 16.68
CA THR A 156 -5.21 -3.76 18.04
C THR A 156 -4.14 -3.29 19.02
N SER A 157 -3.66 -2.08 18.89
CA SER A 157 -3.22 -1.29 20.04
C SER A 157 -4.31 -0.29 20.45
N GLY A 158 -5.48 -0.82 20.79
CA GLY A 158 -6.42 -0.12 21.64
C GLY A 158 -5.86 -0.07 23.06
N PRO A 159 -6.27 0.90 23.92
CA PRO A 159 -5.68 1.05 25.24
C PRO A 159 -5.85 -0.22 26.04
N SER A 160 -4.72 -0.85 26.39
CA SER A 160 -4.63 -1.98 27.29
C SER A 160 -5.41 -1.65 28.56
N GLN A 161 -6.40 -2.45 28.87
CA GLN A 161 -7.07 -2.46 30.17
C GLN A 161 -6.05 -2.86 31.26
N LEU A 162 -5.28 -1.89 31.70
CA LEU A 162 -4.49 -2.00 32.91
C LEU A 162 -5.31 -1.40 34.04
N ASN A 163 -6.31 -2.11 34.51
CA ASN A 163 -6.94 -1.85 35.80
C ASN A 163 -7.64 -3.12 36.29
N LEU A 164 -7.18 -3.65 37.32
CA LEU A 164 -7.80 -4.22 38.52
C LEU A 164 -7.05 -5.44 39.03
N ALA A 165 -6.10 -5.24 39.88
CA ALA A 165 -5.78 -6.17 40.96
C ALA A 165 -4.86 -5.49 41.97
N ILE A 166 -5.30 -4.41 42.63
CA ILE A 166 -4.76 -4.01 43.93
C ILE A 166 -5.96 -3.67 44.81
N THR A 167 -6.58 -4.69 45.35
CA THR A 167 -7.38 -4.56 46.58
C THR A 167 -7.45 -5.92 47.25
N GLY A 168 -6.73 -6.04 48.36
CA GLY A 168 -6.92 -7.17 49.26
C GLY A 168 -5.65 -7.78 49.83
N MET A 169 -4.95 -7.07 50.70
CA MET A 169 -4.28 -7.67 51.85
C MET A 169 -4.13 -6.59 52.94
N SER A 170 -5.06 -6.65 53.90
CA SER A 170 -4.93 -6.07 55.23
C SER A 170 -3.96 -6.89 56.05
#